data_6ee724de3340d3f2c0bd8166a96135b0
#
_entry.id   6ee724de3340d3f2c0bd8166a96135b0
#
_cell.length_a   1.000
_cell.length_b   1.000
_cell.length_c   1.000
_cell.angle_alpha   90.00
_cell.angle_beta   90.00
_cell.angle_gamma   90.00
#
_symmetry.space_group_name_H-M   'P 1'
#
loop_
_entity.id
_entity.type
_entity.pdbx_description
1 polymer ?
#
loop_
_entity_poly.entity_id
_entity_poly.type
_entity_poly.pdbx_seq_one_letter_code
_entity_poly.pdbx_strand_id
1 'polypeptide(L)'
;MQTEKVIKRDNKYVLHTYARSRVVLAEGHGMTAADPEGKRYLDFTSGIGVNSLGYCHPAWVQAVCDQAATLQHTSNLYYTAPCGKLAKKLCCRTGMDAVFFGNSGAEANEGAIKAA
;
A
#
# COMPACT_ATOMS: atom_id res chain seq x y z
N MET A 1 -13.00 2.48 -26.11
CA MET A 1 -11.72 2.53 -25.38
C MET A 1 -11.83 1.71 -24.12
N GLN A 2 -10.75 1.10 -23.69
CA GLN A 2 -10.76 0.22 -22.50
C GLN A 2 -10.93 1.04 -21.21
N THR A 3 -10.33 2.21 -21.17
CA THR A 3 -10.50 3.22 -20.11
C THR A 3 -11.98 3.49 -19.80
N GLU A 4 -12.80 3.76 -20.80
CA GLU A 4 -14.23 4.04 -20.60
C GLU A 4 -15.01 2.85 -20.02
N LYS A 5 -14.62 1.62 -20.40
CA LYS A 5 -15.22 0.40 -19.82
C LYS A 5 -14.91 0.25 -18.34
N VAL A 6 -13.68 0.57 -17.94
CA VAL A 6 -13.26 0.54 -16.53
C VAL A 6 -14.02 1.59 -15.73
N ILE A 7 -14.04 2.84 -16.19
CA ILE A 7 -14.75 3.95 -15.52
C ILE A 7 -16.25 3.64 -15.38
N LYS A 8 -16.89 3.14 -16.45
CA LYS A 8 -18.31 2.76 -16.39
C LYS A 8 -18.59 1.65 -15.37
N ARG A 9 -17.69 0.67 -15.26
CA ARG A 9 -17.81 -0.41 -14.28
C ARG A 9 -17.65 0.12 -12.86
N ASP A 10 -16.62 0.93 -12.62
CA ASP A 10 -16.38 1.55 -11.32
C ASP A 10 -17.58 2.41 -10.88
N ASN A 11 -18.07 3.28 -11.76
CA ASN A 11 -19.23 4.14 -11.48
C ASN A 11 -20.52 3.37 -11.18
N LYS A 12 -20.63 2.14 -11.67
CA LYS A 12 -21.81 1.30 -11.41
C LYS A 12 -21.75 0.58 -10.07
N TYR A 13 -20.57 0.13 -9.65
CA TYR A 13 -20.43 -0.84 -8.55
C TYR A 13 -19.66 -0.32 -7.34
N VAL A 14 -18.95 0.80 -7.45
CA VAL A 14 -18.20 1.40 -6.34
C VAL A 14 -18.92 2.64 -5.84
N LEU A 15 -19.10 2.74 -4.53
CA LEU A 15 -19.70 3.92 -3.91
C LEU A 15 -18.83 5.17 -4.16
N HIS A 16 -19.46 6.26 -4.59
CA HIS A 16 -18.77 7.49 -4.98
C HIS A 16 -18.41 8.35 -3.75
N THR A 17 -17.46 7.91 -2.97
CA THR A 17 -16.92 8.65 -1.82
C THR A 17 -15.79 9.62 -2.19
N TYR A 18 -15.24 9.50 -3.40
CA TYR A 18 -14.14 10.33 -3.90
C TYR A 18 -14.44 10.85 -5.31
N ALA A 19 -14.05 12.11 -5.58
CA ALA A 19 -14.03 12.67 -6.92
C ALA A 19 -12.77 12.20 -7.66
N ARG A 20 -12.86 11.10 -8.43
CA ARG A 20 -11.71 10.54 -9.17
C ARG A 20 -11.45 11.29 -10.45
N SER A 21 -10.18 11.50 -10.80
CA SER A 21 -9.77 11.93 -12.13
C SER A 21 -10.15 10.88 -13.17
N ARG A 22 -10.50 11.33 -14.39
CA ARG A 22 -10.86 10.42 -15.51
C ARG A 22 -9.62 9.77 -16.15
N VAL A 23 -8.74 9.24 -15.34
CA VAL A 23 -7.54 8.51 -15.74
C VAL A 23 -7.63 7.11 -15.15
N VAL A 24 -7.37 6.09 -15.96
CA VAL A 24 -7.23 4.70 -15.51
C VAL A 24 -5.76 4.35 -15.59
N LEU A 25 -5.13 4.03 -14.49
CA LEU A 25 -3.76 3.51 -14.46
C LEU A 25 -3.82 1.98 -14.45
N ALA A 26 -3.14 1.34 -15.39
CA ALA A 26 -3.16 -0.10 -15.59
C ALA A 26 -1.82 -0.76 -15.31
N GLU A 27 -0.73 -0.06 -15.58
CA GLU A 27 0.63 -0.55 -15.41
C GLU A 27 1.50 0.51 -14.75
N GLY A 28 2.58 0.09 -14.06
CA GLY A 28 3.52 1.01 -13.47
C GLY A 28 4.91 0.42 -13.34
N HIS A 29 5.94 1.26 -13.54
CA HIS A 29 7.34 0.90 -13.32
C HIS A 29 8.12 2.12 -12.84
N GLY A 30 8.77 2.03 -11.69
CA GLY A 30 9.47 3.15 -11.08
C GLY A 30 8.53 4.35 -10.90
N MET A 31 8.85 5.48 -11.52
CA MET A 31 8.05 6.71 -11.44
C MET A 31 7.05 6.88 -12.58
N THR A 32 6.87 5.89 -13.43
CA THR A 32 6.00 5.99 -14.62
C THR A 32 4.84 5.03 -14.49
N ALA A 33 3.64 5.50 -14.81
CA ALA A 33 2.45 4.67 -14.98
C ALA A 33 1.92 4.78 -16.42
N ALA A 34 1.14 3.81 -16.85
CA ALA A 34 0.49 3.82 -18.16
C ALA A 34 -0.99 3.48 -18.04
N ASP A 35 -1.80 4.04 -18.92
CA ASP A 35 -3.21 3.67 -19.05
C ASP A 35 -3.39 2.44 -19.98
N PRO A 36 -4.61 1.88 -20.06
CA PRO A 36 -4.87 0.71 -20.92
C PRO A 36 -4.67 0.96 -22.42
N GLU A 37 -4.58 2.20 -22.85
CA GLU A 37 -4.30 2.62 -24.22
C GLU A 37 -2.80 2.89 -24.46
N GLY A 38 -1.96 2.69 -23.43
CA GLY A 38 -0.50 2.85 -23.51
C GLY A 38 0.01 4.27 -23.31
N LYS A 39 -0.86 5.23 -22.98
CA LYS A 39 -0.42 6.59 -22.67
C LYS A 39 0.31 6.60 -21.32
N ARG A 40 1.49 7.17 -21.30
CA ARG A 40 2.36 7.24 -20.13
C ARG A 40 2.16 8.51 -19.32
N TYR A 41 2.29 8.38 -18.01
CA TYR A 41 2.18 9.45 -17.02
C TYR A 41 3.38 9.38 -16.07
N LEU A 42 3.93 10.54 -15.70
CA LEU A 42 4.88 10.64 -14.59
C LEU A 42 4.09 10.76 -13.30
N ASP A 43 4.40 9.91 -12.33
CA ASP A 43 3.76 9.93 -11.02
C ASP A 43 4.57 10.78 -10.04
N PHE A 44 4.05 11.97 -9.72
CA PHE A 44 4.57 12.84 -8.67
C PHE A 44 3.79 12.70 -7.35
N THR A 45 2.81 11.82 -7.29
CA THR A 45 1.95 11.64 -6.11
C THR A 45 2.38 10.46 -5.25
N SER A 46 3.06 9.48 -5.84
CA SER A 46 3.51 8.24 -5.18
C SER A 46 2.38 7.53 -4.42
N GLY A 47 1.14 7.62 -4.91
CA GLY A 47 -0.03 7.09 -4.19
C GLY A 47 -0.20 7.71 -2.80
N ILE A 48 0.05 9.02 -2.66
CA ILE A 48 0.09 9.79 -1.41
C ILE A 48 1.18 9.23 -0.45
N GLY A 49 2.38 9.00 -1.01
CA GLY A 49 3.58 8.56 -0.27
C GLY A 49 3.69 7.05 -0.05
N VAL A 50 2.68 6.27 -0.42
CA VAL A 50 2.70 4.80 -0.23
C VAL A 50 3.72 4.12 -1.13
N ASN A 51 3.83 4.57 -2.40
CA ASN A 51 4.77 4.02 -3.39
C ASN A 51 6.15 4.70 -3.33
N SER A 52 6.72 4.87 -2.15
CA SER A 52 8.01 5.55 -1.96
C SER A 52 9.20 4.89 -2.66
N LEU A 53 9.10 3.61 -3.00
CA LEU A 53 10.08 2.88 -3.81
C LEU A 53 9.79 2.93 -5.31
N GLY A 54 8.69 3.58 -5.72
CA GLY A 54 8.16 3.52 -7.07
C GLY A 54 7.35 2.25 -7.34
N TYR A 55 6.70 2.21 -8.50
CA TYR A 55 5.91 1.05 -8.93
C TYR A 55 6.79 -0.17 -9.20
N CYS A 56 6.33 -1.32 -8.76
CA CYS A 56 6.92 -2.64 -9.07
C CYS A 56 8.41 -2.75 -8.74
N HIS A 57 8.87 -2.15 -7.63
CA HIS A 57 10.26 -2.28 -7.20
C HIS A 57 10.62 -3.75 -6.99
N PRO A 58 11.68 -4.29 -7.65
CA PRO A 58 11.93 -5.73 -7.69
C PRO A 58 12.08 -6.37 -6.31
N ALA A 59 12.82 -5.75 -5.40
CA ALA A 59 13.01 -6.27 -4.05
C ALA A 59 11.72 -6.29 -3.22
N TRP A 60 10.82 -5.32 -3.42
CA TRP A 60 9.52 -5.29 -2.77
C TRP A 60 8.61 -6.40 -3.31
N VAL A 61 8.52 -6.52 -4.64
CA VAL A 61 7.72 -7.57 -5.30
C VAL A 61 8.18 -8.96 -4.85
N GLN A 62 9.50 -9.21 -4.87
CA GLN A 62 10.05 -10.50 -4.45
C GLN A 62 9.72 -10.81 -2.98
N ALA A 63 9.93 -9.85 -2.08
CA ALA A 63 9.64 -10.04 -0.65
C ALA A 63 8.15 -10.36 -0.39
N VAL A 64 7.23 -9.70 -1.10
CA VAL A 64 5.79 -9.97 -0.99
C VAL A 64 5.45 -11.36 -1.53
N CYS A 65 5.98 -11.73 -2.70
CA CYS A 65 5.75 -13.06 -3.29
C CYS A 65 6.26 -14.18 -2.38
N ASP A 66 7.49 -14.05 -1.86
CA ASP A 66 8.09 -15.04 -0.98
C ASP A 66 7.29 -15.20 0.32
N GLN A 67 6.89 -14.09 0.94
CA GLN A 67 6.10 -14.14 2.16
C GLN A 67 4.68 -14.67 1.92
N ALA A 68 4.04 -14.30 0.81
CA ALA A 68 2.72 -14.82 0.44
C ALA A 68 2.74 -16.34 0.19
N ALA A 69 3.84 -16.84 -0.37
CA ALA A 69 4.04 -18.29 -0.57
C ALA A 69 4.41 -19.04 0.73
N THR A 70 4.87 -18.33 1.77
CA THR A 70 5.31 -18.94 3.04
C THR A 70 4.20 -18.93 4.09
N LEU A 71 3.66 -17.75 4.39
CA LEU A 71 2.65 -17.55 5.44
C LEU A 71 2.02 -16.17 5.33
N GLN A 72 0.73 -16.10 4.98
CA GLN A 72 0.02 -14.85 4.73
C GLN A 72 -0.50 -14.17 5.99
N HIS A 73 -1.14 -14.95 6.88
CA HIS A 73 -1.82 -14.41 8.05
C HIS A 73 -1.95 -15.44 9.18
N THR A 74 -1.81 -14.98 10.42
CA THR A 74 -1.97 -15.83 11.61
C THR A 74 -2.80 -15.18 12.72
N SER A 75 -3.29 -13.97 12.51
CA SER A 75 -3.83 -13.07 13.54
C SER A 75 -2.81 -12.71 14.64
N ASN A 76 -3.21 -11.88 15.61
CA ASN A 76 -2.37 -11.51 16.75
C ASN A 76 -2.33 -12.59 17.87
N LEU A 77 -2.92 -13.76 17.64
CA LEU A 77 -2.86 -14.88 18.56
C LEU A 77 -1.50 -15.60 18.54
N TYR A 78 -0.72 -15.40 17.48
CA TYR A 78 0.56 -16.08 17.29
C TYR A 78 1.68 -15.09 16.96
N TYR A 79 2.89 -15.42 17.36
CA TYR A 79 4.08 -14.67 16.98
C TYR A 79 4.51 -14.99 15.55
N THR A 80 4.97 -13.95 14.82
CA THR A 80 5.54 -14.11 13.48
C THR A 80 6.90 -13.41 13.39
N ALA A 81 7.83 -14.02 12.67
CA ALA A 81 9.17 -13.47 12.53
C ALA A 81 9.21 -12.10 11.81
N PRO A 82 8.45 -11.84 10.72
CA PRO A 82 8.44 -10.55 10.06
C PRO A 82 8.01 -9.38 10.97
N CYS A 83 6.96 -9.59 11.78
CA CYS A 83 6.46 -8.57 12.71
C CYS A 83 7.53 -8.12 13.69
N GLY A 84 8.15 -9.06 14.41
CA GLY A 84 9.18 -8.75 15.40
C GLY A 84 10.45 -8.13 14.78
N LYS A 85 10.86 -8.58 13.59
CA LYS A 85 12.00 -8.00 12.85
C LYS A 85 11.73 -6.56 12.46
N LEU A 86 10.52 -6.24 11.97
CA LEU A 86 10.15 -4.87 11.60
C LEU A 86 10.07 -3.97 12.83
N ALA A 87 9.43 -4.42 13.91
CA ALA A 87 9.34 -3.67 15.17
C ALA A 87 10.73 -3.31 15.70
N LYS A 88 11.65 -4.30 15.79
CA LYS A 88 13.04 -4.04 16.21
C LYS A 88 13.71 -2.98 15.31
N LYS A 89 13.56 -3.08 13.99
CA LYS A 89 14.18 -2.14 13.05
C LYS A 89 13.65 -0.70 13.24
N LEU A 90 12.34 -0.56 13.47
CA LEU A 90 11.71 0.73 13.74
C LEU A 90 12.19 1.32 15.07
N CYS A 91 12.14 0.57 16.16
CA CYS A 91 12.62 1.01 17.48
C CYS A 91 14.08 1.47 17.43
N CYS A 92 14.97 0.67 16.82
CA CYS A 92 16.37 1.03 16.68
C CYS A 92 16.61 2.33 15.87
N ARG A 93 15.71 2.71 14.97
CA ARG A 93 15.85 3.92 14.13
C ARG A 93 15.18 5.15 14.73
N THR A 94 14.13 4.96 15.51
CA THR A 94 13.34 6.05 16.09
C THR A 94 13.70 6.38 17.52
N GLY A 95 14.39 5.47 18.22
CA GLY A 95 14.66 5.57 19.65
C GLY A 95 13.46 5.26 20.54
N MET A 96 12.37 4.73 19.98
CA MET A 96 11.19 4.30 20.73
C MET A 96 11.37 2.88 21.26
N ASP A 97 10.69 2.55 22.35
CA ASP A 97 10.83 1.24 23.01
C ASP A 97 9.98 0.13 22.37
N ALA A 98 8.81 0.50 21.80
CA ALA A 98 7.86 -0.45 21.24
C ALA A 98 7.11 0.13 20.04
N VAL A 99 6.46 -0.75 19.25
CA VAL A 99 5.64 -0.38 18.09
C VAL A 99 4.26 -1.02 18.22
N PHE A 100 3.23 -0.23 18.01
CA PHE A 100 1.87 -0.71 17.75
C PHE A 100 1.61 -0.69 16.24
N PHE A 101 1.17 -1.82 15.68
CA PHE A 101 0.80 -1.93 14.28
C PHE A 101 -0.72 -1.88 14.14
N GLY A 102 -1.24 -0.90 13.40
CA GLY A 102 -2.64 -0.77 13.01
C GLY A 102 -2.78 -0.81 11.47
N ASN A 103 -4.02 -0.95 10.98
CA ASN A 103 -4.28 -1.00 9.53
C ASN A 103 -4.49 0.39 8.91
N SER A 104 -4.68 1.42 9.73
CA SER A 104 -4.99 2.78 9.26
C SER A 104 -4.46 3.84 10.22
N GLY A 105 -4.35 5.08 9.71
CA GLY A 105 -4.01 6.23 10.56
C GLY A 105 -5.02 6.46 11.68
N ALA A 106 -6.30 6.18 11.45
CA ALA A 106 -7.34 6.28 12.48
C ALA A 106 -7.11 5.29 13.63
N GLU A 107 -6.78 4.03 13.32
CA GLU A 107 -6.43 3.02 14.33
C GLU A 107 -5.14 3.36 15.07
N ALA A 108 -4.14 3.90 14.36
CA ALA A 108 -2.90 4.35 14.98
C ALA A 108 -3.14 5.50 15.96
N ASN A 109 -3.98 6.48 15.61
CA ASN A 109 -4.38 7.58 16.51
C ASN A 109 -5.17 7.06 17.71
N GLU A 110 -6.11 6.15 17.51
CA GLU A 110 -6.85 5.51 18.62
C GLU A 110 -5.91 4.74 19.55
N GLY A 111 -4.96 3.99 18.97
CA GLY A 111 -3.93 3.31 19.75
C GLY A 111 -3.07 4.28 20.58
N ALA A 112 -2.64 5.40 20.00
CA ALA A 112 -1.87 6.42 20.70
C ALA A 112 -2.65 7.05 21.86
N ILE A 113 -3.92 7.39 21.67
CA ILE A 113 -4.80 7.95 22.71
C ILE A 113 -4.98 6.95 23.86
N LYS A 114 -5.10 5.64 23.56
CA LYS A 114 -5.27 4.62 24.60
C LYS A 114 -3.97 4.28 25.33
N ALA A 115 -2.82 4.56 24.71
CA ALA A 115 -1.52 4.31 25.32
C ALA A 115 -1.02 5.44 26.22
N ALA A 116 -1.56 6.66 26.03
CA ALA A 116 -1.25 7.84 26.83
C ALA A 116 -2.03 7.86 28.14
#